data_1f66947404473f03ab42b14cd7d89c9c
#
_entry.id   1f66947404473f03ab42b14cd7d89c9c
#
_cell.length_a   1.000
_cell.length_b   1.000
_cell.length_c   1.000
_cell.angle_alpha   90.00
_cell.angle_beta   90.00
_cell.angle_gamma   90.00
#
_symmetry.space_group_name_H-M   'P 1'
#
loop_
_entity.id
_entity.type
_entity.pdbx_description
1 polymer ?
#
loop_
_entity_poly.entity_id
_entity_poly.type
_entity_poly.pdbx_seq_one_letter_code
_entity_poly.pdbx_strand_id
1 'polypeptide(L)'
;MPENALYIEGSILDRFLEGKIELKEVKQNKILVVVNKPALPETINAVSSTRATLGIDAEIIELKTQLRLIGHLDKKGASGLVIGDNELVEQVSNYTFDALAITSIIEVSKKTSMDYYQQGGINPWGGVEAIASRRVADKINKPTAHAPIQTEEDKEADKEGEWDFIVDPRIAPEIISKCYLHCVLKGLHKAPRIGKGLSVDDIDVMVSPYGCWGRPHKACEKAGIPIIVVTENKTICDHPYGHCNPVWSKNYLEAAGVIAAMGAGITLSSVRRPLEYTKVLNV
;
A
#
# COMPACT_ATOMS: atom_id res chain seq x y z
N MET A 1 9.83 10.38 -6.47
CA MET A 1 9.97 10.36 -5.01
C MET A 1 11.14 11.24 -4.62
N PRO A 2 11.16 11.89 -3.46
CA PRO A 2 12.34 12.57 -2.92
C PRO A 2 13.53 11.60 -2.85
N GLU A 3 14.76 12.14 -2.93
CA GLU A 3 15.97 11.31 -2.91
C GLU A 3 16.15 10.52 -1.61
N ASN A 4 15.61 11.05 -0.49
CA ASN A 4 15.64 10.43 0.84
C ASN A 4 14.39 9.60 1.17
N ALA A 5 13.58 9.23 0.18
CA ALA A 5 12.38 8.43 0.39
C ALA A 5 12.54 7.03 -0.22
N LEU A 6 12.21 6.02 0.55
CA LEU A 6 12.14 4.62 0.13
C LEU A 6 10.68 4.17 0.07
N TYR A 7 10.25 3.68 -1.09
CA TYR A 7 8.92 3.10 -1.24
C TYR A 7 8.98 1.61 -0.85
N ILE A 8 8.24 1.26 0.20
CA ILE A 8 8.14 -0.14 0.65
C ILE A 8 6.76 -0.67 0.26
N GLU A 9 6.74 -1.81 -0.42
CA GLU A 9 5.50 -2.47 -0.81
C GLU A 9 4.71 -2.95 0.41
N GLY A 10 3.39 -2.66 0.42
CA GLY A 10 2.50 -3.03 1.53
C GLY A 10 2.48 -4.53 1.83
N SER A 11 2.75 -5.37 0.82
CA SER A 11 2.81 -6.82 0.96
C SER A 11 3.92 -7.33 1.88
N ILE A 12 5.01 -6.55 2.05
CA ILE A 12 6.15 -6.90 2.91
C ILE A 12 6.30 -6.01 4.14
N LEU A 13 5.61 -4.85 4.16
CA LEU A 13 5.72 -3.86 5.23
C LEU A 13 5.43 -4.43 6.61
N ASP A 14 4.36 -5.21 6.75
CA ASP A 14 3.99 -5.79 8.03
C ASP A 14 5.10 -6.69 8.60
N ARG A 15 5.70 -7.54 7.74
CA ARG A 15 6.78 -8.44 8.17
C ARG A 15 8.06 -7.68 8.54
N PHE A 16 8.33 -6.58 7.85
CA PHE A 16 9.45 -5.71 8.16
C PHE A 16 9.27 -5.06 9.54
N LEU A 17 8.12 -4.44 9.81
CA LEU A 17 7.82 -3.81 11.09
C LEU A 17 7.71 -4.83 12.24
N GLU A 18 7.36 -6.07 11.95
CA GLU A 18 7.38 -7.17 12.92
C GLU A 18 8.80 -7.73 13.20
N GLY A 19 9.84 -7.19 12.56
CA GLY A 19 11.22 -7.66 12.68
C GLY A 19 11.48 -9.05 12.09
N LYS A 20 10.60 -9.51 11.19
CA LYS A 20 10.71 -10.83 10.56
C LYS A 20 11.61 -10.85 9.33
N ILE A 21 11.81 -9.71 8.72
CA ILE A 21 12.63 -9.52 7.53
C ILE A 21 13.41 -8.22 7.63
N GLU A 22 14.53 -8.16 6.95
CA GLU A 22 15.27 -6.93 6.68
C GLU A 22 15.08 -6.54 5.20
N LEU A 23 15.33 -5.27 4.88
CA LEU A 23 15.13 -4.71 3.56
C LEU A 23 16.45 -4.19 2.98
N LYS A 24 16.81 -4.71 1.81
CA LYS A 24 17.98 -4.28 1.06
C LYS A 24 17.57 -3.25 0.01
N GLU A 25 18.11 -2.03 0.11
CA GLU A 25 17.94 -1.02 -0.94
C GLU A 25 18.55 -1.47 -2.26
N VAL A 26 17.88 -1.12 -3.36
CA VAL A 26 18.30 -1.50 -4.71
C VAL A 26 18.13 -0.32 -5.67
N LYS A 27 18.93 -0.29 -6.72
CA LYS A 27 18.81 0.71 -7.79
C LYS A 27 17.72 0.31 -8.81
N GLN A 28 17.52 -0.99 -9.00
CA GLN A 28 16.60 -1.53 -10.00
C GLN A 28 16.21 -2.96 -9.63
N ASN A 29 14.95 -3.32 -9.91
CA ASN A 29 14.44 -4.68 -9.87
C ASN A 29 14.12 -5.18 -11.28
N LYS A 30 14.38 -6.48 -11.52
CA LYS A 30 13.75 -7.21 -12.61
C LYS A 30 12.33 -7.59 -12.17
N ILE A 31 11.33 -7.11 -12.92
CA ILE A 31 9.92 -7.30 -12.56
C ILE A 31 9.30 -8.36 -13.47
N LEU A 32 8.65 -9.35 -12.86
CA LEU A 32 7.78 -10.27 -13.58
C LEU A 32 6.34 -9.76 -13.48
N VAL A 33 5.71 -9.54 -14.61
CA VAL A 33 4.29 -9.15 -14.70
C VAL A 33 3.47 -10.39 -15.01
N VAL A 34 2.49 -10.67 -14.16
CA VAL A 34 1.62 -11.84 -14.27
C VAL A 34 0.23 -11.41 -14.66
N VAL A 35 -0.31 -12.02 -15.71
CA VAL A 35 -1.65 -11.72 -16.23
C VAL A 35 -2.46 -12.99 -16.44
N ASN A 36 -3.77 -12.88 -16.34
CA ASN A 36 -4.67 -13.91 -16.85
C ASN A 36 -4.61 -13.93 -18.38
N LYS A 37 -4.65 -15.12 -18.97
CA LYS A 37 -4.65 -15.28 -20.43
C LYS A 37 -6.00 -14.86 -21.04
N PRO A 38 -6.01 -14.12 -22.18
CA PRO A 38 -4.84 -13.58 -22.88
C PRO A 38 -4.35 -12.26 -22.28
N ALA A 39 -3.05 -11.97 -22.46
CA ALA A 39 -2.51 -10.65 -22.13
C ALA A 39 -3.17 -9.57 -23.00
N LEU A 40 -3.76 -8.56 -22.40
CA LEU A 40 -4.46 -7.49 -23.10
C LEU A 40 -3.47 -6.50 -23.73
N PRO A 41 -3.81 -5.88 -24.89
CA PRO A 41 -2.97 -4.85 -25.50
C PRO A 41 -2.60 -3.71 -24.54
N GLU A 42 -3.51 -3.28 -23.70
CA GLU A 42 -3.23 -2.23 -22.70
C GLU A 42 -2.14 -2.66 -21.69
N THR A 43 -2.13 -3.92 -21.25
CA THR A 43 -1.11 -4.47 -20.37
C THR A 43 0.25 -4.48 -21.07
N ILE A 44 0.31 -4.95 -22.31
CA ILE A 44 1.54 -4.97 -23.12
C ILE A 44 2.06 -3.54 -23.32
N ASN A 45 1.17 -2.61 -23.65
CA ASN A 45 1.51 -1.20 -23.85
C ASN A 45 1.98 -0.52 -22.55
N ALA A 46 1.38 -0.83 -21.41
CA ALA A 46 1.81 -0.32 -20.12
C ALA A 46 3.24 -0.75 -19.78
N VAL A 47 3.56 -2.04 -19.98
CA VAL A 47 4.92 -2.56 -19.77
C VAL A 47 5.89 -1.93 -20.78
N SER A 48 5.52 -1.84 -22.03
CA SER A 48 6.35 -1.21 -23.08
C SER A 48 6.62 0.27 -22.78
N SER A 49 5.60 1.00 -22.31
CA SER A 49 5.71 2.40 -21.91
C SER A 49 6.68 2.58 -20.73
N THR A 50 6.58 1.77 -19.69
CA THR A 50 7.50 1.86 -18.54
C THR A 50 8.93 1.49 -18.93
N ARG A 51 9.12 0.50 -19.80
CA ARG A 51 10.44 0.18 -20.33
C ARG A 51 11.05 1.35 -21.10
N ALA A 52 10.26 1.98 -21.99
CA ALA A 52 10.72 3.07 -22.84
C ALA A 52 10.98 4.38 -22.06
N THR A 53 10.14 4.71 -21.08
CA THR A 53 10.16 6.01 -20.39
C THR A 53 10.96 6.00 -19.08
N LEU A 54 11.02 4.88 -18.41
CA LEU A 54 11.65 4.75 -17.08
C LEU A 54 12.82 3.75 -17.06
N GLY A 55 13.08 3.05 -18.17
CA GLY A 55 14.15 2.04 -18.24
C GLY A 55 13.90 0.84 -17.33
N ILE A 56 12.64 0.49 -17.09
CA ILE A 56 12.28 -0.64 -16.21
C ILE A 56 12.55 -1.97 -16.91
N ASP A 57 13.19 -2.91 -16.22
CA ASP A 57 13.34 -4.29 -16.67
C ASP A 57 12.09 -5.08 -16.26
N ALA A 58 11.21 -5.37 -17.23
CA ALA A 58 9.97 -6.08 -16.98
C ALA A 58 9.61 -7.03 -18.14
N GLU A 59 9.11 -8.22 -17.78
CA GLU A 59 8.62 -9.25 -18.70
C GLU A 59 7.21 -9.67 -18.30
N ILE A 60 6.38 -10.11 -19.26
CA ILE A 60 5.00 -10.56 -19.02
C ILE A 60 4.93 -12.07 -19.16
N ILE A 61 4.20 -12.73 -18.25
CA ILE A 61 3.78 -14.12 -18.41
C ILE A 61 2.26 -14.23 -18.31
N GLU A 62 1.69 -15.11 -19.11
CA GLU A 62 0.28 -15.50 -19.04
C GLU A 62 0.09 -16.71 -18.13
N LEU A 63 -0.84 -16.62 -17.21
CA LEU A 63 -1.19 -17.72 -16.32
C LEU A 63 -1.95 -18.82 -17.10
N LYS A 64 -1.62 -20.07 -16.83
CA LYS A 64 -2.37 -21.24 -17.31
C LYS A 64 -3.69 -21.40 -16.56
N THR A 65 -3.66 -21.16 -15.25
CA THR A 65 -4.85 -21.16 -14.38
C THR A 65 -5.16 -19.72 -13.98
N GLN A 66 -6.41 -19.30 -14.15
CA GLN A 66 -6.82 -17.93 -13.87
C GLN A 66 -6.74 -17.59 -12.36
N LEU A 67 -6.20 -16.43 -12.07
CA LEU A 67 -6.35 -15.77 -10.78
C LEU A 67 -7.69 -15.03 -10.75
N ARG A 68 -8.54 -15.31 -9.76
CA ARG A 68 -9.80 -14.59 -9.55
C ARG A 68 -9.78 -13.86 -8.23
N LEU A 69 -10.14 -12.58 -8.28
CA LEU A 69 -10.26 -11.72 -7.12
C LEU A 69 -11.70 -11.19 -7.04
N ILE A 70 -12.36 -11.42 -5.91
CA ILE A 70 -13.74 -10.98 -5.67
C ILE A 70 -13.72 -10.07 -4.46
N GLY A 71 -13.93 -8.76 -4.66
CA GLY A 71 -13.97 -7.77 -3.60
C GLY A 71 -15.36 -7.65 -2.97
N HIS A 72 -15.42 -7.42 -1.67
CA HIS A 72 -16.65 -7.09 -0.96
C HIS A 72 -16.39 -6.12 0.20
N LEU A 73 -17.43 -5.40 0.58
CA LEU A 73 -17.47 -4.52 1.74
C LEU A 73 -18.32 -5.17 2.85
N ASP A 74 -17.83 -5.08 4.07
CA ASP A 74 -18.59 -5.43 5.26
C ASP A 74 -18.46 -4.31 6.33
N LYS A 75 -19.04 -4.53 7.51
CA LYS A 75 -18.96 -3.56 8.62
C LYS A 75 -17.53 -3.33 9.16
N LYS A 76 -16.60 -4.20 8.81
CA LYS A 76 -15.19 -4.12 9.25
C LYS A 76 -14.28 -3.48 8.21
N GLY A 77 -14.77 -3.29 6.99
CA GLY A 77 -14.00 -2.68 5.91
C GLY A 77 -14.09 -3.46 4.60
N ALA A 78 -13.10 -3.26 3.73
CA ALA A 78 -12.94 -3.99 2.49
C ALA A 78 -12.22 -5.33 2.73
N SER A 79 -12.70 -6.37 2.07
CA SER A 79 -12.12 -7.71 2.10
C SER A 79 -12.38 -8.42 0.76
N GLY A 80 -12.10 -9.73 0.68
CA GLY A 80 -12.40 -10.46 -0.55
C GLY A 80 -11.94 -11.90 -0.55
N LEU A 81 -12.25 -12.56 -1.67
CA LEU A 81 -11.86 -13.93 -1.96
C LEU A 81 -10.79 -13.95 -3.04
N VAL A 82 -9.71 -14.69 -2.78
CA VAL A 82 -8.61 -14.93 -3.73
C VAL A 82 -8.59 -16.40 -4.10
N ILE A 83 -8.66 -16.71 -5.39
CA ILE A 83 -8.66 -18.07 -5.94
C ILE A 83 -7.57 -18.16 -7.00
N GLY A 84 -6.74 -19.22 -6.94
CA GLY A 84 -5.67 -19.45 -7.92
C GLY A 84 -4.31 -18.87 -7.52
N ASP A 85 -4.16 -18.36 -6.29
CA ASP A 85 -2.90 -17.81 -5.80
C ASP A 85 -1.82 -18.88 -5.59
N ASN A 86 -2.19 -20.13 -5.29
CA ASN A 86 -1.23 -21.23 -5.19
C ASN A 86 -0.65 -21.60 -6.56
N GLU A 87 -1.51 -21.77 -7.54
CA GLU A 87 -1.14 -22.10 -8.91
C GLU A 87 -0.31 -20.98 -9.57
N LEU A 88 -0.61 -19.71 -9.23
CA LEU A 88 0.22 -18.59 -9.63
C LEU A 88 1.64 -18.74 -9.06
N VAL A 89 1.78 -19.01 -7.77
CA VAL A 89 3.08 -19.19 -7.12
C VAL A 89 3.88 -20.34 -7.75
N GLU A 90 3.25 -21.46 -8.03
CA GLU A 90 3.89 -22.58 -8.73
C GLU A 90 4.42 -22.20 -10.10
N GLN A 91 3.64 -21.43 -10.88
CA GLN A 91 4.02 -21.00 -12.22
C GLN A 91 5.18 -20.02 -12.19
N VAL A 92 5.15 -19.01 -11.30
CA VAL A 92 6.22 -18.00 -11.23
C VAL A 92 7.54 -18.55 -10.66
N SER A 93 7.51 -19.67 -9.94
CA SER A 93 8.72 -20.31 -9.38
C SER A 93 9.74 -20.72 -10.45
N ASN A 94 9.30 -20.89 -11.69
CA ASN A 94 10.16 -21.25 -12.81
C ASN A 94 10.88 -20.03 -13.45
N TYR A 95 10.65 -18.81 -12.96
CA TYR A 95 11.23 -17.60 -13.52
C TYR A 95 12.18 -16.91 -12.52
N THR A 96 13.17 -16.21 -13.08
CA THR A 96 14.08 -15.39 -12.28
C THR A 96 13.64 -13.93 -12.33
N PHE A 97 13.27 -13.37 -11.18
CA PHE A 97 12.83 -11.99 -11.01
C PHE A 97 13.07 -11.53 -9.57
N ASP A 98 12.96 -10.22 -9.34
CA ASP A 98 13.19 -9.59 -8.02
C ASP A 98 11.88 -9.12 -7.37
N ALA A 99 10.92 -8.68 -8.18
CA ALA A 99 9.62 -8.21 -7.74
C ALA A 99 8.51 -8.71 -8.67
N LEU A 100 7.29 -8.87 -8.17
CA LEU A 100 6.15 -9.39 -8.91
C LEU A 100 5.06 -8.34 -9.03
N ALA A 101 4.63 -8.04 -10.25
CA ALA A 101 3.41 -7.30 -10.53
C ALA A 101 2.31 -8.27 -10.97
N ILE A 102 1.18 -8.25 -10.29
CA ILE A 102 0.00 -9.01 -10.67
C ILE A 102 -0.98 -8.03 -11.31
N THR A 103 -1.54 -8.36 -12.45
CA THR A 103 -2.62 -7.55 -13.04
C THR A 103 -3.79 -8.44 -13.45
N SER A 104 -4.95 -8.14 -12.91
CA SER A 104 -6.18 -8.89 -13.13
C SER A 104 -7.42 -8.04 -12.84
N ILE A 105 -8.56 -8.50 -13.33
CA ILE A 105 -9.85 -7.92 -12.95
C ILE A 105 -10.15 -8.28 -11.49
N ILE A 106 -10.71 -7.32 -10.75
CA ILE A 106 -11.33 -7.55 -9.45
C ILE A 106 -12.84 -7.44 -9.63
N GLU A 107 -13.54 -8.52 -9.34
CA GLU A 107 -14.99 -8.57 -9.43
C GLU A 107 -15.61 -7.78 -8.26
N VAL A 108 -16.18 -6.61 -8.57
CA VAL A 108 -16.94 -5.76 -7.64
C VAL A 108 -18.23 -5.33 -8.36
N SER A 109 -19.37 -5.23 -7.66
CA SER A 109 -20.61 -4.84 -8.31
C SER A 109 -20.53 -3.39 -8.82
N LYS A 110 -21.12 -3.11 -10.00
CA LYS A 110 -21.19 -1.76 -10.59
C LYS A 110 -21.74 -0.74 -9.58
N LYS A 111 -22.77 -1.13 -8.83
CA LYS A 111 -23.32 -0.26 -7.79
C LYS A 111 -22.29 0.12 -6.73
N THR A 112 -21.52 -0.84 -6.21
CA THR A 112 -20.50 -0.59 -5.19
C THR A 112 -19.39 0.31 -5.73
N SER A 113 -18.98 0.11 -6.99
CA SER A 113 -18.00 0.96 -7.68
C SER A 113 -18.49 2.40 -7.81
N MET A 114 -19.71 2.58 -8.30
CA MET A 114 -20.32 3.92 -8.47
C MET A 114 -20.50 4.63 -7.12
N ASP A 115 -21.02 3.94 -6.11
CA ASP A 115 -21.19 4.50 -4.77
C ASP A 115 -19.86 5.02 -4.22
N TYR A 116 -18.76 4.25 -4.40
CA TYR A 116 -17.41 4.66 -3.97
C TYR A 116 -16.93 5.93 -4.69
N TYR A 117 -17.03 5.98 -6.02
CA TYR A 117 -16.55 7.13 -6.79
C TYR A 117 -17.38 8.40 -6.55
N GLN A 118 -18.67 8.29 -6.36
CA GLN A 118 -19.55 9.43 -6.15
C GLN A 118 -19.58 9.93 -4.71
N GLN A 119 -19.49 9.03 -3.74
CA GLN A 119 -19.70 9.35 -2.32
C GLN A 119 -18.42 9.22 -1.49
N GLY A 120 -17.37 8.64 -2.08
CA GLY A 120 -16.18 8.23 -1.33
C GLY A 120 -16.45 7.03 -0.43
N GLY A 121 -15.63 6.86 0.59
CA GLY A 121 -15.79 5.78 1.55
C GLY A 121 -14.63 4.78 1.51
N ILE A 122 -14.94 3.52 1.80
CA ILE A 122 -13.94 2.44 1.79
C ILE A 122 -13.76 1.95 0.34
N ASN A 123 -12.51 1.96 -0.15
CA ASN A 123 -12.17 1.43 -1.46
C ASN A 123 -12.51 -0.08 -1.52
N PRO A 124 -13.46 -0.51 -2.39
CA PRO A 124 -13.94 -1.89 -2.40
C PRO A 124 -12.96 -2.89 -2.98
N TRP A 125 -11.97 -2.43 -3.76
CA TRP A 125 -10.94 -3.28 -4.36
C TRP A 125 -9.76 -3.51 -3.43
N GLY A 126 -9.39 -2.50 -2.63
CA GLY A 126 -8.14 -2.48 -1.85
C GLY A 126 -7.99 -3.64 -0.86
N GLY A 127 -9.08 -4.15 -0.29
CA GLY A 127 -9.03 -5.26 0.66
C GLY A 127 -8.56 -6.55 0.01
N VAL A 128 -9.14 -6.96 -1.12
CA VAL A 128 -8.76 -8.19 -1.84
C VAL A 128 -7.41 -8.06 -2.52
N GLU A 129 -7.03 -6.86 -3.00
CA GLU A 129 -5.69 -6.58 -3.52
C GLU A 129 -4.62 -6.83 -2.45
N ALA A 130 -4.83 -6.29 -1.26
CA ALA A 130 -3.91 -6.48 -0.13
C ALA A 130 -3.79 -7.97 0.27
N ILE A 131 -4.91 -8.71 0.26
CA ILE A 131 -4.90 -10.15 0.55
C ILE A 131 -4.11 -10.92 -0.51
N ALA A 132 -4.37 -10.68 -1.79
CA ALA A 132 -3.70 -11.36 -2.89
C ALA A 132 -2.19 -11.08 -2.89
N SER A 133 -1.82 -9.81 -2.87
CA SER A 133 -0.41 -9.38 -2.88
C SER A 133 0.36 -9.96 -1.70
N ARG A 134 -0.22 -9.93 -0.49
CA ARG A 134 0.42 -10.48 0.70
C ARG A 134 0.56 -12.00 0.64
N ARG A 135 -0.49 -12.74 0.28
CA ARG A 135 -0.43 -14.20 0.18
C ARG A 135 0.65 -14.67 -0.79
N VAL A 136 0.75 -14.00 -1.92
CA VAL A 136 1.78 -14.32 -2.93
C VAL A 136 3.15 -13.90 -2.42
N ALA A 137 3.33 -12.68 -1.91
CA ALA A 137 4.61 -12.19 -1.39
C ALA A 137 5.17 -13.07 -0.26
N ASP A 138 4.30 -13.56 0.62
CA ASP A 138 4.71 -14.45 1.72
C ASP A 138 5.25 -15.78 1.20
N LYS A 139 4.66 -16.33 0.13
CA LYS A 139 5.06 -17.60 -0.45
C LYS A 139 6.33 -17.53 -1.30
N ILE A 140 6.46 -16.46 -2.12
CA ILE A 140 7.63 -16.29 -3.01
C ILE A 140 8.77 -15.52 -2.34
N ASN A 141 8.53 -14.95 -1.18
CA ASN A 141 9.48 -14.12 -0.42
C ASN A 141 10.06 -12.94 -1.23
N LYS A 142 9.20 -12.23 -1.97
CA LYS A 142 9.55 -11.05 -2.80
C LYS A 142 8.46 -9.99 -2.71
N PRO A 143 8.81 -8.69 -2.94
CA PRO A 143 7.82 -7.63 -3.05
C PRO A 143 6.82 -7.94 -4.16
N THR A 144 5.53 -7.82 -3.86
CA THR A 144 4.44 -8.13 -4.78
C THR A 144 3.37 -7.06 -4.69
N ALA A 145 2.92 -6.53 -5.83
CA ALA A 145 1.83 -5.58 -5.90
C ALA A 145 0.81 -6.02 -6.96
N HIS A 146 -0.45 -5.67 -6.74
CA HIS A 146 -1.53 -5.89 -7.69
C HIS A 146 -1.93 -4.57 -8.37
N ALA A 147 -2.24 -4.65 -9.65
CA ALA A 147 -2.79 -3.56 -10.45
C ALA A 147 -4.13 -4.03 -11.06
N PRO A 148 -5.28 -3.45 -10.67
CA PRO A 148 -6.55 -3.84 -11.23
C PRO A 148 -6.65 -3.47 -12.73
N ILE A 149 -7.39 -4.30 -13.48
CA ILE A 149 -7.78 -4.05 -14.85
C ILE A 149 -9.25 -3.66 -14.84
N GLN A 150 -9.64 -2.65 -15.62
CA GLN A 150 -11.04 -2.29 -15.82
C GLN A 150 -11.81 -3.44 -16.45
N THR A 151 -13.04 -3.66 -16.02
CA THR A 151 -13.96 -4.58 -16.67
C THR A 151 -14.43 -4.01 -18.01
N GLU A 152 -15.02 -4.83 -18.88
CA GLU A 152 -15.62 -4.31 -20.13
C GLU A 152 -16.79 -3.37 -19.83
N GLU A 153 -17.57 -3.62 -18.76
CA GLU A 153 -18.62 -2.71 -18.29
C GLU A 153 -18.06 -1.36 -17.86
N ASP A 154 -16.92 -1.33 -17.14
CA ASP A 154 -16.26 -0.08 -16.77
C ASP A 154 -15.77 0.70 -17.99
N LYS A 155 -15.25 -0.01 -19.00
CA LYS A 155 -14.79 0.61 -20.25
C LYS A 155 -15.95 1.17 -21.09
N GLU A 156 -17.10 0.50 -21.10
CA GLU A 156 -18.32 1.01 -21.75
C GLU A 156 -18.85 2.23 -21.02
N ALA A 157 -18.94 2.18 -19.69
CA ALA A 157 -19.34 3.30 -18.86
C ALA A 157 -18.43 4.53 -19.06
N ASP A 158 -17.12 4.33 -19.20
CA ASP A 158 -16.16 5.40 -19.53
C ASP A 158 -16.42 6.01 -20.91
N LYS A 159 -16.76 5.21 -21.92
CA LYS A 159 -17.11 5.70 -23.26
C LYS A 159 -18.42 6.46 -23.30
N GLU A 160 -19.39 6.09 -22.50
CA GLU A 160 -20.69 6.74 -22.38
C GLU A 160 -20.65 8.00 -21.50
N GLY A 161 -19.50 8.31 -20.88
CA GLY A 161 -19.33 9.45 -19.97
C GLY A 161 -19.98 9.25 -18.61
N GLU A 162 -20.34 8.03 -18.23
CA GLU A 162 -20.86 7.72 -16.89
C GLU A 162 -19.89 8.09 -15.76
N TRP A 163 -18.58 8.14 -16.07
CA TRP A 163 -17.51 8.54 -15.16
C TRP A 163 -17.11 10.01 -15.27
N ASP A 164 -17.80 10.80 -16.12
CA ASP A 164 -17.49 12.21 -16.33
C ASP A 164 -18.13 13.09 -15.24
N PHE A 165 -17.63 12.99 -14.02
CA PHE A 165 -18.04 13.80 -12.89
C PHE A 165 -16.84 14.23 -12.03
N ILE A 166 -17.02 15.35 -11.31
CA ILE A 166 -16.00 15.84 -10.39
C ILE A 166 -16.04 15.02 -9.11
N VAL A 167 -14.89 14.44 -8.75
CA VAL A 167 -14.73 13.63 -7.52
C VAL A 167 -13.98 14.40 -6.45
N ASP A 168 -13.99 13.87 -5.23
CA ASP A 168 -13.13 14.36 -4.15
C ASP A 168 -11.65 14.37 -4.60
N PRO A 169 -10.89 15.46 -4.40
CA PRO A 169 -9.48 15.53 -4.78
C PRO A 169 -8.60 14.39 -4.28
N ARG A 170 -8.98 13.73 -3.18
CA ARG A 170 -8.24 12.59 -2.62
C ARG A 170 -8.34 11.33 -3.47
N ILE A 171 -9.43 11.14 -4.21
CA ILE A 171 -9.64 10.00 -5.11
C ILE A 171 -9.45 10.36 -6.58
N ALA A 172 -9.29 11.64 -6.91
CA ALA A 172 -9.06 12.08 -8.29
C ALA A 172 -7.87 11.38 -8.99
N PRO A 173 -6.72 11.12 -8.32
CA PRO A 173 -5.63 10.36 -8.93
C PRO A 173 -6.04 8.95 -9.35
N GLU A 174 -6.96 8.30 -8.64
CA GLU A 174 -7.49 6.98 -8.95
C GLU A 174 -8.39 7.01 -10.19
N ILE A 175 -9.27 7.99 -10.28
CA ILE A 175 -10.18 8.18 -11.44
C ILE A 175 -9.41 8.47 -12.73
N ILE A 176 -8.42 9.34 -12.69
CA ILE A 176 -7.66 9.73 -13.90
C ILE A 176 -6.59 8.70 -14.30
N SER A 177 -6.25 7.77 -13.42
CA SER A 177 -5.23 6.74 -13.69
C SER A 177 -5.86 5.57 -14.42
N LYS A 178 -5.96 5.66 -15.74
CA LYS A 178 -6.50 4.57 -16.59
C LYS A 178 -5.60 3.33 -16.68
N CYS A 179 -4.36 3.41 -16.16
CA CYS A 179 -3.41 2.30 -16.19
C CYS A 179 -2.68 2.16 -14.85
N TYR A 180 -3.30 1.44 -13.92
CA TYR A 180 -2.71 1.15 -12.61
C TYR A 180 -1.41 0.36 -12.70
N LEU A 181 -1.27 -0.52 -13.70
CA LEU A 181 -0.04 -1.29 -13.90
C LEU A 181 1.19 -0.40 -14.09
N HIS A 182 1.06 0.72 -14.80
CA HIS A 182 2.16 1.68 -14.95
C HIS A 182 2.63 2.23 -13.59
N CYS A 183 1.70 2.54 -12.69
CA CYS A 183 2.00 3.02 -11.34
C CYS A 183 2.67 1.93 -10.48
N VAL A 184 2.15 0.70 -10.54
CA VAL A 184 2.70 -0.47 -9.84
C VAL A 184 4.13 -0.76 -10.30
N LEU A 185 4.39 -0.79 -11.59
CA LEU A 185 5.74 -1.01 -12.14
C LEU A 185 6.72 0.07 -11.68
N LYS A 186 6.30 1.33 -11.68
CA LYS A 186 7.11 2.45 -11.18
C LYS A 186 7.45 2.32 -9.69
N GLY A 187 6.53 1.81 -8.87
CA GLY A 187 6.76 1.52 -7.45
C GLY A 187 7.73 0.35 -7.26
N LEU A 188 7.46 -0.79 -7.91
CA LEU A 188 8.25 -2.00 -7.78
C LEU A 188 9.67 -1.87 -8.35
N HIS A 189 9.89 -0.97 -9.31
CA HIS A 189 11.18 -0.76 -9.94
C HIS A 189 12.31 -0.52 -8.93
N LYS A 190 12.04 0.25 -7.88
CA LYS A 190 13.00 0.60 -6.83
C LYS A 190 12.57 0.13 -5.44
N ALA A 191 11.55 -0.71 -5.34
CA ALA A 191 11.15 -1.29 -4.07
C ALA A 191 12.31 -2.10 -3.47
N PRO A 192 12.60 -1.98 -2.17
CA PRO A 192 13.67 -2.75 -1.55
C PRO A 192 13.36 -4.24 -1.62
N ARG A 193 14.40 -5.04 -1.80
CA ARG A 193 14.31 -6.51 -1.76
C ARG A 193 14.36 -6.99 -0.32
N ILE A 194 13.79 -8.15 -0.07
CA ILE A 194 13.99 -8.85 1.21
C ILE A 194 15.44 -9.35 1.25
N GLY A 195 16.19 -8.95 2.28
CA GLY A 195 17.58 -9.29 2.45
C GLY A 195 18.27 -8.36 3.44
N LYS A 196 19.47 -8.70 3.85
CA LYS A 196 20.24 -7.95 4.86
C LYS A 196 20.40 -6.47 4.49
N GLY A 197 19.97 -5.59 5.38
CA GLY A 197 20.01 -4.14 5.21
C GLY A 197 19.25 -3.43 6.32
N LEU A 198 18.25 -2.61 5.98
CA LEU A 198 17.40 -1.92 6.95
C LEU A 198 16.59 -2.93 7.77
N SER A 199 16.57 -2.75 9.07
CA SER A 199 15.80 -3.53 10.05
C SER A 199 14.72 -2.68 10.73
N VAL A 200 13.87 -3.29 11.53
CA VAL A 200 12.90 -2.58 12.36
C VAL A 200 13.57 -1.66 13.38
N ASP A 201 14.80 -1.96 13.78
CA ASP A 201 15.57 -1.16 14.73
C ASP A 201 16.05 0.18 14.14
N ASP A 202 16.01 0.33 12.82
CA ASP A 202 16.32 1.58 12.12
C ASP A 202 15.10 2.54 12.05
N ILE A 203 13.97 2.17 12.65
CA ILE A 203 12.75 2.97 12.61
C ILE A 203 12.57 3.77 13.90
N ASP A 204 12.70 5.08 13.82
CA ASP A 204 12.56 5.98 14.96
C ASP A 204 11.10 6.30 15.32
N VAL A 205 10.21 6.38 14.32
CA VAL A 205 8.83 6.81 14.52
C VAL A 205 7.92 6.38 13.35
N MET A 206 6.67 6.08 13.66
CA MET A 206 5.60 5.87 12.70
C MET A 206 4.69 7.09 12.66
N VAL A 207 4.37 7.61 11.47
CA VAL A 207 3.33 8.63 11.27
C VAL A 207 2.14 8.00 10.57
N SER A 208 0.95 8.20 11.11
CA SER A 208 -0.27 7.55 10.62
C SER A 208 -1.45 8.51 10.59
N PRO A 209 -2.36 8.42 9.60
CA PRO A 209 -3.62 9.14 9.64
C PRO A 209 -4.55 8.61 10.74
N TYR A 210 -5.51 9.44 11.15
CA TYR A 210 -6.51 9.08 12.15
C TYR A 210 -7.45 7.97 11.64
N GLY A 211 -7.75 6.99 12.49
CA GLY A 211 -8.74 5.94 12.24
C GLY A 211 -8.22 4.70 11.53
N CYS A 212 -6.95 4.63 11.13
CA CYS A 212 -6.42 3.49 10.36
C CYS A 212 -5.54 2.53 11.20
N TRP A 213 -6.00 2.16 12.39
CA TRP A 213 -5.29 1.20 13.23
C TRP A 213 -5.26 -0.20 12.62
N GLY A 214 -4.08 -0.79 12.51
CA GLY A 214 -3.91 -2.10 11.88
C GLY A 214 -2.65 -2.85 12.34
N ARG A 215 -2.27 -3.85 11.58
CA ARG A 215 -1.11 -4.71 11.85
C ARG A 215 0.22 -3.94 11.93
N PRO A 216 0.51 -2.95 11.07
CA PRO A 216 1.69 -2.11 11.21
C PRO A 216 1.78 -1.38 12.57
N HIS A 217 0.64 -0.85 13.05
CA HIS A 217 0.59 -0.15 14.33
C HIS A 217 0.89 -1.09 15.51
N LYS A 218 0.30 -2.30 15.49
CA LYS A 218 0.57 -3.33 16.51
C LYS A 218 2.03 -3.77 16.52
N ALA A 219 2.65 -3.81 15.35
CA ALA A 219 4.06 -4.13 15.23
C ALA A 219 4.94 -3.03 15.85
N CYS A 220 4.66 -1.76 15.53
CA CYS A 220 5.35 -0.61 16.14
C CYS A 220 5.15 -0.55 17.65
N GLU A 221 3.92 -0.76 18.15
CA GLU A 221 3.63 -0.84 19.58
C GLU A 221 4.48 -1.92 20.28
N LYS A 222 4.55 -3.11 19.68
CA LYS A 222 5.35 -4.21 20.21
C LYS A 222 6.86 -3.93 20.18
N ALA A 223 7.34 -3.24 19.16
CA ALA A 223 8.74 -2.85 19.01
C ALA A 223 9.11 -1.60 19.86
N GLY A 224 8.14 -0.97 20.52
CA GLY A 224 8.36 0.27 21.27
C GLY A 224 8.58 1.50 20.39
N ILE A 225 8.21 1.43 19.12
CA ILE A 225 8.32 2.55 18.17
C ILE A 225 7.19 3.53 18.42
N PRO A 226 7.49 4.82 18.70
CA PRO A 226 6.48 5.86 18.90
C PRO A 226 5.58 6.02 17.67
N ILE A 227 4.28 6.24 17.91
CA ILE A 227 3.30 6.46 16.84
C ILE A 227 2.75 7.88 16.95
N ILE A 228 2.86 8.66 15.86
CA ILE A 228 2.24 9.98 15.71
C ILE A 228 0.98 9.81 14.87
N VAL A 229 -0.17 10.23 15.42
CA VAL A 229 -1.47 10.18 14.72
C VAL A 229 -1.86 11.58 14.28
N VAL A 230 -2.10 11.75 12.97
CA VAL A 230 -2.46 13.03 12.36
C VAL A 230 -3.98 13.15 12.22
N THR A 231 -4.59 14.04 12.99
CA THR A 231 -6.05 14.12 13.12
C THR A 231 -6.76 14.82 11.96
N GLU A 232 -6.10 15.72 11.23
CA GLU A 232 -6.68 16.34 10.02
C GLU A 232 -6.92 15.33 8.89
N ASN A 233 -6.10 14.27 8.83
CA ASN A 233 -6.24 13.22 7.84
C ASN A 233 -7.07 12.07 8.43
N LYS A 234 -8.35 12.32 8.61
CA LYS A 234 -9.30 11.33 9.11
C LYS A 234 -9.66 10.34 8.01
N THR A 235 -9.38 9.06 8.24
CA THR A 235 -9.84 7.98 7.35
C THR A 235 -11.30 7.64 7.64
N ILE A 236 -11.95 6.95 6.71
CA ILE A 236 -13.32 6.43 6.90
C ILE A 236 -13.36 5.29 7.94
N CYS A 237 -12.23 4.61 8.15
CA CYS A 237 -12.11 3.58 9.17
C CYS A 237 -12.02 4.23 10.54
N ASP A 238 -12.76 3.68 11.49
CA ASP A 238 -12.74 4.13 12.89
C ASP A 238 -12.32 2.94 13.78
N HIS A 239 -11.07 2.52 13.60
CA HIS A 239 -10.50 1.42 14.38
C HIS A 239 -9.93 1.95 15.69
N PRO A 240 -10.22 1.29 16.82
CA PRO A 240 -9.68 1.69 18.11
C PRO A 240 -8.16 1.54 18.17
N TYR A 241 -7.50 2.48 18.82
CA TYR A 241 -6.05 2.55 19.00
C TYR A 241 -5.55 1.64 20.13
N GLY A 242 -5.88 0.40 20.20
CA GLY A 242 -5.31 -0.58 21.12
C GLY A 242 -4.94 -0.02 22.52
N HIS A 243 -3.80 -0.45 23.03
CA HIS A 243 -3.23 0.02 24.32
C HIS A 243 -2.14 1.09 24.14
N CYS A 244 -1.77 1.46 22.91
CA CYS A 244 -0.75 2.48 22.70
C CYS A 244 -1.26 3.87 23.09
N ASN A 245 -0.33 4.70 23.54
CA ASN A 245 -0.58 6.12 23.80
C ASN A 245 0.09 6.94 22.70
N PRO A 246 -0.59 7.15 21.54
CA PRO A 246 0.03 7.83 20.42
C PRO A 246 0.25 9.32 20.72
N VAL A 247 1.23 9.90 20.07
CA VAL A 247 1.40 11.35 20.02
C VAL A 247 0.39 11.93 19.04
N TRP A 248 -0.55 12.71 19.54
CA TRP A 248 -1.55 13.37 18.71
C TRP A 248 -0.98 14.63 18.07
N SER A 249 -1.11 14.74 16.75
CA SER A 249 -0.79 15.93 15.97
C SER A 249 -2.01 16.40 15.20
N LYS A 250 -2.23 17.72 15.14
CA LYS A 250 -3.37 18.27 14.40
C LYS A 250 -3.21 18.11 12.89
N ASN A 251 -2.00 18.30 12.38
CA ASN A 251 -1.67 18.25 10.97
C ASN A 251 -0.24 17.72 10.74
N TYR A 252 0.12 17.47 9.49
CA TYR A 252 1.44 16.96 9.12
C TYR A 252 2.58 17.95 9.41
N LEU A 253 2.34 19.26 9.43
CA LEU A 253 3.37 20.24 9.80
C LEU A 253 3.69 20.16 11.30
N GLU A 254 2.68 19.98 12.16
CA GLU A 254 2.91 19.72 13.58
C GLU A 254 3.64 18.39 13.77
N ALA A 255 3.25 17.34 13.03
CA ALA A 255 3.94 16.05 13.09
C ALA A 255 5.42 16.17 12.70
N ALA A 256 5.75 16.95 11.67
CA ALA A 256 7.14 17.22 11.30
C ALA A 256 7.90 17.95 12.41
N GLY A 257 7.27 18.91 13.09
CA GLY A 257 7.84 19.58 14.26
C GLY A 257 8.08 18.62 15.43
N VAL A 258 7.15 17.68 15.66
CA VAL A 258 7.31 16.62 16.67
C VAL A 258 8.50 15.72 16.34
N ILE A 259 8.63 15.27 15.10
CA ILE A 259 9.77 14.45 14.64
C ILE A 259 11.10 15.20 14.84
N ALA A 260 11.15 16.48 14.45
CA ALA A 260 12.34 17.30 14.62
C ALA A 260 12.73 17.45 16.11
N ALA A 261 11.74 17.66 16.99
CA ALA A 261 11.97 17.73 18.44
C ALA A 261 12.51 16.40 18.99
N MET A 262 11.92 15.27 18.60
CA MET A 262 12.38 13.93 18.99
C MET A 262 13.82 13.68 18.54
N GLY A 263 14.14 13.99 17.27
CA GLY A 263 15.50 13.86 16.73
C GLY A 263 16.53 14.75 17.42
N ALA A 264 16.10 15.88 17.97
CA ALA A 264 16.95 16.78 18.78
C ALA A 264 17.03 16.39 20.28
N GLY A 265 16.41 15.28 20.70
CA GLY A 265 16.37 14.86 22.11
C GLY A 265 15.49 15.73 23.00
N ILE A 266 14.56 16.49 22.43
CA ILE A 266 13.64 17.36 23.18
C ILE A 266 12.42 16.57 23.61
N THR A 267 12.17 16.55 24.92
CA THR A 267 10.95 15.93 25.47
C THR A 267 9.72 16.76 25.12
N LEU A 268 8.73 16.15 24.47
CA LEU A 268 7.54 16.87 23.99
C LEU A 268 6.75 17.58 25.08
N SER A 269 6.65 16.99 26.29
CA SER A 269 5.99 17.62 27.45
C SER A 269 6.68 18.90 27.90
N SER A 270 7.97 19.07 27.62
CA SER A 270 8.71 20.29 28.00
C SER A 270 8.50 21.47 27.04
N VAL A 271 7.93 21.24 25.86
CA VAL A 271 7.68 22.27 24.83
C VAL A 271 6.21 22.51 24.52
N ARG A 272 5.32 21.58 24.87
CA ARG A 272 3.86 21.75 24.71
C ARG A 272 3.29 22.64 25.81
N ARG A 273 2.26 23.41 25.49
CA ARG A 273 1.54 24.28 26.42
C ARG A 273 0.15 23.73 26.76
N PRO A 274 -0.34 23.91 28.04
CA PRO A 274 0.40 24.51 29.15
C PRO A 274 1.52 23.61 29.67
N LEU A 275 2.61 24.21 30.19
CA LEU A 275 3.64 23.44 30.89
C LEU A 275 3.11 22.97 32.23
N GLU A 276 3.35 21.71 32.55
CA GLU A 276 3.06 21.15 33.86
C GLU A 276 4.13 21.57 34.87
N TYR A 277 3.70 21.68 36.13
CA TYR A 277 4.65 21.90 37.24
C TYR A 277 5.58 20.70 37.41
N THR A 278 6.83 20.99 37.75
CA THR A 278 7.81 19.93 38.06
C THR A 278 7.31 19.08 39.23
N LYS A 279 7.20 17.78 39.05
CA LYS A 279 6.84 16.83 40.08
C LYS A 279 8.01 16.63 41.04
N VAL A 280 7.77 16.78 42.33
CA VAL A 280 8.72 16.41 43.40
C VAL A 280 8.32 15.01 43.89
N LEU A 281 9.24 14.05 43.69
CA LEU A 281 9.04 12.70 44.22
C LEU A 281 9.52 12.64 45.66
N ASN A 282 8.63 12.25 46.59
CA ASN A 282 9.00 11.96 47.99
C ASN A 282 9.50 10.51 48.01
N VAL A 283 10.70 10.32 48.60
CA VAL A 283 11.34 9.01 48.83
C VAL A 283 10.84 8.43 50.13
#